data_d4fa4f381ccedc0cfabc8065de66811c
#
_entry.id   d4fa4f381ccedc0cfabc8065de66811c
#
_cell.length_a   1.000
_cell.length_b   1.000
_cell.length_c   1.000
_cell.angle_alpha   90.00
_cell.angle_beta   90.00
_cell.angle_gamma   90.00
#
_symmetry.space_group_name_H-M   'P 1'
#
loop_
_entity.id
_entity.type
_entity.pdbx_description
1 polymer ?
#
loop_
_entity_poly.entity_id
_entity_poly.type
_entity_poly.pdbx_seq_one_letter_code
_entity_poly.pdbx_strand_id
1 'polypeptide(L)'
;MSSAIVTNFKHFGGMGSALRLSEAGHTVACHDESFKHQDELEAFAETYPQLIPMSEQEPAELIEAVTSALGHVDVLVSNDIAPVEWRPIDKYAVEDYRDTVEALHIKPFALVNAAASQMNKRKSGHIIFITSAAPFGPWKELSTYSSARAGASALANALSKELGEYNIPVFAIAPNYLHSGDSPYYYPSEPWKTSPEHVAHVRKVTALQRLGTQKELGELVTFLASGSCDYLTGQVFWLAGGFPVIERWPGMPE
;
A
#
# COMPACT_ATOMS: atom_id res chain seq x y z
N MET A 1 13.94 -17.58 9.01
CA MET A 1 13.75 -16.19 8.49
C MET A 1 12.27 -16.05 8.19
N SER A 2 11.70 -14.90 8.49
CA SER A 2 10.29 -14.62 8.18
C SER A 2 10.15 -14.30 6.70
N SER A 3 9.07 -14.78 6.09
CA SER A 3 8.76 -14.59 4.67
C SER A 3 7.75 -13.47 4.48
N ALA A 4 7.96 -12.63 3.49
CA ALA A 4 7.06 -11.53 3.17
C ALA A 4 6.71 -11.50 1.68
N ILE A 5 5.51 -11.01 1.36
CA ILE A 5 5.13 -10.63 0.01
C ILE A 5 4.73 -9.18 -0.03
N VAL A 6 5.17 -8.47 -1.08
CA VAL A 6 4.77 -7.09 -1.38
C VAL A 6 4.22 -7.03 -2.80
N THR A 7 2.97 -6.57 -2.95
CA THR A 7 2.36 -6.42 -4.28
C THR A 7 2.69 -5.07 -4.93
N ASN A 8 2.66 -5.02 -6.26
CA ASN A 8 2.88 -3.83 -7.07
C ASN A 8 4.16 -3.07 -6.68
N PHE A 9 5.29 -3.78 -6.71
CA PHE A 9 6.60 -3.30 -6.26
C PHE A 9 7.01 -1.97 -6.90
N LYS A 10 6.80 -1.81 -8.20
CA LYS A 10 7.21 -0.61 -8.97
C LYS A 10 6.35 0.61 -8.68
N HIS A 11 5.28 0.45 -7.91
CA HIS A 11 4.26 1.46 -7.73
C HIS A 11 4.10 1.87 -6.27
N PHE A 12 3.72 3.12 -6.07
CA PHE A 12 3.31 3.71 -4.80
C PHE A 12 4.25 3.37 -3.62
N GLY A 13 3.82 2.52 -2.69
CA GLY A 13 4.58 2.12 -1.51
C GLY A 13 5.35 0.81 -1.64
N GLY A 14 5.31 0.15 -2.81
CA GLY A 14 5.85 -1.20 -2.98
C GLY A 14 7.35 -1.29 -2.77
N MET A 15 8.13 -0.48 -3.47
CA MET A 15 9.58 -0.49 -3.37
C MET A 15 10.08 -0.18 -1.95
N GLY A 16 9.53 0.87 -1.32
CA GLY A 16 9.92 1.23 0.05
C GLY A 16 9.63 0.12 1.04
N SER A 17 8.46 -0.52 0.92
CA SER A 17 8.07 -1.65 1.76
C SER A 17 8.99 -2.85 1.59
N ALA A 18 9.25 -3.27 0.34
CA ALA A 18 10.04 -4.45 0.05
C ALA A 18 11.52 -4.31 0.48
N LEU A 19 12.14 -3.17 0.18
CA LEU A 19 13.54 -2.94 0.53
C LEU A 19 13.73 -2.89 2.05
N ARG A 20 12.85 -2.20 2.78
CA ARG A 20 12.96 -2.10 4.24
C ARG A 20 12.70 -3.43 4.96
N LEU A 21 11.73 -4.22 4.47
CA LEU A 21 11.52 -5.58 4.99
C LEU A 21 12.74 -6.47 4.73
N SER A 22 13.34 -6.40 3.55
CA SER A 22 14.57 -7.16 3.23
C SER A 22 15.74 -6.74 4.12
N GLU A 23 15.97 -5.46 4.32
CA GLU A 23 16.99 -4.93 5.23
C GLU A 23 16.76 -5.33 6.69
N ALA A 24 15.49 -5.53 7.09
CA ALA A 24 15.13 -6.04 8.41
C ALA A 24 15.27 -7.57 8.56
N GLY A 25 15.72 -8.27 7.50
CA GLY A 25 16.01 -9.70 7.52
C GLY A 25 14.87 -10.61 7.09
N HIS A 26 13.81 -10.06 6.47
CA HIS A 26 12.80 -10.87 5.83
C HIS A 26 13.27 -11.37 4.46
N THR A 27 12.86 -12.58 4.08
CA THR A 27 12.93 -13.03 2.68
C THR A 27 11.69 -12.49 1.97
N VAL A 28 11.88 -11.61 0.98
CA VAL A 28 10.79 -10.85 0.38
C VAL A 28 10.51 -11.28 -1.05
N ALA A 29 9.31 -11.78 -1.29
CA ALA A 29 8.74 -11.96 -2.62
C ALA A 29 8.10 -10.63 -3.07
N CYS A 30 8.31 -10.27 -4.33
CA CYS A 30 7.77 -9.05 -4.93
C CYS A 30 6.93 -9.40 -6.15
N HIS A 31 5.68 -8.93 -6.15
CA HIS A 31 4.82 -8.97 -7.31
C HIS A 31 4.76 -7.61 -7.99
N ASP A 32 4.66 -7.61 -9.31
CA ASP A 32 4.34 -6.44 -10.11
C ASP A 32 3.65 -6.89 -11.41
N GLU A 33 2.69 -6.11 -11.91
CA GLU A 33 1.99 -6.45 -13.15
C GLU A 33 2.94 -6.60 -14.35
N SER A 34 4.03 -5.85 -14.35
CA SER A 34 5.05 -5.93 -15.41
C SER A 34 5.81 -7.26 -15.44
N PHE A 35 5.85 -8.00 -14.32
CA PHE A 35 6.60 -9.27 -14.20
C PHE A 35 5.97 -10.44 -14.96
N LYS A 36 4.80 -10.26 -15.58
CA LYS A 36 4.29 -11.15 -16.61
C LYS A 36 5.18 -11.19 -17.87
N HIS A 37 6.04 -10.18 -18.06
CA HIS A 37 7.01 -10.09 -19.14
C HIS A 37 8.39 -10.54 -18.62
N GLN A 38 8.98 -11.51 -19.31
CA GLN A 38 10.21 -12.17 -18.87
C GLN A 38 11.40 -11.20 -18.77
N ASP A 39 11.54 -10.27 -19.68
CA ASP A 39 12.57 -9.23 -19.71
C ASP A 39 12.50 -8.30 -18.48
N GLU A 40 11.30 -7.92 -18.06
CA GLU A 40 11.07 -7.11 -16.86
C GLU A 40 11.40 -7.87 -15.57
N LEU A 41 11.09 -9.15 -15.54
CA LEU A 41 11.39 -10.03 -14.42
C LEU A 41 12.91 -10.26 -14.28
N GLU A 42 13.61 -10.50 -15.38
CA GLU A 42 15.08 -10.66 -15.40
C GLU A 42 15.79 -9.35 -15.00
N ALA A 43 15.37 -8.20 -15.56
CA ALA A 43 15.92 -6.90 -15.20
C ALA A 43 15.70 -6.57 -13.71
N PHE A 44 14.55 -6.95 -13.14
CA PHE A 44 14.29 -6.81 -11.73
C PHE A 44 15.23 -7.69 -10.89
N ALA A 45 15.38 -8.97 -11.22
CA ALA A 45 16.24 -9.89 -10.49
C ALA A 45 17.72 -9.46 -10.53
N GLU A 46 18.16 -8.87 -11.64
CA GLU A 46 19.51 -8.31 -11.76
C GLU A 46 19.68 -7.05 -10.87
N THR A 47 18.68 -6.17 -10.85
CA THR A 47 18.74 -4.92 -10.09
C THR A 47 18.59 -5.13 -8.58
N TYR A 48 17.76 -6.09 -8.17
CA TYR A 48 17.43 -6.38 -6.77
C TYR A 48 17.67 -7.86 -6.43
N PRO A 49 18.92 -8.35 -6.45
CA PRO A 49 19.23 -9.77 -6.25
C PRO A 49 18.84 -10.31 -4.85
N GLN A 50 18.55 -9.41 -3.89
CA GLN A 50 18.06 -9.76 -2.56
C GLN A 50 16.54 -9.95 -2.49
N LEU A 51 15.79 -9.65 -3.56
CA LEU A 51 14.34 -9.78 -3.65
C LEU A 51 13.97 -10.86 -4.66
N ILE A 52 12.83 -11.51 -4.47
CA ILE A 52 12.37 -12.62 -5.30
C ILE A 52 11.18 -12.16 -6.15
N PRO A 53 11.32 -11.98 -7.45
CA PRO A 53 10.19 -11.58 -8.30
C PRO A 53 9.21 -12.74 -8.50
N MET A 54 7.92 -12.41 -8.53
CA MET A 54 6.80 -13.33 -8.79
C MET A 54 6.06 -12.89 -10.05
N SER A 55 5.87 -13.82 -10.98
CA SER A 55 5.21 -13.58 -12.28
C SER A 55 3.69 -13.74 -12.24
N GLU A 56 3.18 -14.45 -11.23
CA GLU A 56 1.77 -14.75 -11.07
C GLU A 56 0.96 -13.49 -10.82
N GLN A 57 -0.16 -13.32 -11.55
CA GLN A 57 -0.97 -12.12 -11.51
C GLN A 57 -2.26 -12.31 -10.70
N GLU A 58 -2.78 -13.54 -10.66
CA GLU A 58 -3.98 -13.85 -9.91
C GLU A 58 -3.66 -14.07 -8.42
N PRO A 59 -4.42 -13.47 -7.50
CA PRO A 59 -4.13 -13.53 -6.06
C PRO A 59 -3.90 -14.93 -5.50
N ALA A 60 -4.70 -15.91 -5.91
CA ALA A 60 -4.58 -17.29 -5.42
C ALA A 60 -3.29 -17.95 -5.92
N GLU A 61 -2.98 -17.81 -7.21
CA GLU A 61 -1.77 -18.34 -7.84
C GLU A 61 -0.52 -17.69 -7.26
N LEU A 62 -0.56 -16.37 -7.04
CA LEU A 62 0.53 -15.62 -6.42
C LEU A 62 0.85 -16.12 -5.00
N ILE A 63 -0.16 -16.29 -4.16
CA ILE A 63 0.05 -16.80 -2.79
C ILE A 63 0.54 -18.26 -2.81
N GLU A 64 0.07 -19.07 -3.74
CA GLU A 64 0.56 -20.45 -3.92
C GLU A 64 2.04 -20.47 -4.36
N ALA A 65 2.42 -19.64 -5.34
CA ALA A 65 3.80 -19.52 -5.80
C ALA A 65 4.73 -19.04 -4.69
N VAL A 66 4.35 -18.01 -3.93
CA VAL A 66 5.13 -17.55 -2.77
C VAL A 66 5.24 -18.63 -1.71
N THR A 67 4.16 -19.36 -1.44
CA THR A 67 4.18 -20.46 -0.48
C THR A 67 5.09 -21.59 -0.93
N SER A 68 5.10 -21.90 -2.23
CA SER A 68 5.98 -22.91 -2.82
C SER A 68 7.45 -22.49 -2.74
N ALA A 69 7.74 -21.22 -2.98
CA ALA A 69 9.11 -20.69 -2.96
C ALA A 69 9.67 -20.49 -1.54
N LEU A 70 8.84 -20.03 -0.60
CA LEU A 70 9.26 -19.59 0.75
C LEU A 70 8.74 -20.49 1.88
N GLY A 71 7.92 -21.49 1.57
CA GLY A 71 7.30 -22.39 2.54
C GLY A 71 6.00 -21.86 3.14
N HIS A 72 5.88 -20.57 3.35
CA HIS A 72 4.70 -19.91 3.90
C HIS A 72 4.77 -18.39 3.67
N VAL A 73 3.69 -17.68 4.03
CA VAL A 73 3.64 -16.21 4.05
C VAL A 73 3.46 -15.76 5.50
N ASP A 74 4.46 -15.05 6.06
CA ASP A 74 4.35 -14.45 7.39
C ASP A 74 3.85 -13.02 7.34
N VAL A 75 4.24 -12.27 6.30
CA VAL A 75 3.85 -10.87 6.13
C VAL A 75 3.25 -10.68 4.74
N LEU A 76 2.01 -10.21 4.68
CA LEU A 76 1.34 -9.80 3.45
C LEU A 76 1.23 -8.27 3.42
N VAL A 77 1.92 -7.63 2.49
CA VAL A 77 1.77 -6.20 2.20
C VAL A 77 0.99 -6.03 0.90
N SER A 78 -0.28 -5.65 1.02
CA SER A 78 -1.17 -5.36 -0.10
C SER A 78 -1.01 -3.89 -0.48
N ASN A 79 -0.21 -3.64 -1.53
CA ASN A 79 0.05 -2.31 -2.08
C ASN A 79 -0.69 -2.16 -3.41
N ASP A 80 -2.01 -1.99 -3.32
CA ASP A 80 -2.86 -2.00 -4.49
C ASP A 80 -2.95 -0.64 -5.14
N ILE A 81 -3.05 -0.64 -6.45
CA ILE A 81 -3.04 0.56 -7.28
C ILE A 81 -4.23 0.55 -8.24
N ALA A 82 -4.73 1.74 -8.55
CA ALA A 82 -5.63 2.02 -9.65
C ALA A 82 -5.27 3.37 -10.25
N PRO A 83 -5.64 3.64 -11.49
CA PRO A 83 -5.54 4.98 -12.06
C PRO A 83 -6.27 5.99 -11.18
N VAL A 84 -5.63 7.10 -10.87
CA VAL A 84 -6.25 8.21 -10.15
C VAL A 84 -6.77 9.21 -11.17
N GLU A 85 -8.07 9.17 -11.40
CA GLU A 85 -8.73 10.04 -12.36
C GLU A 85 -9.53 11.12 -11.64
N TRP A 86 -9.32 12.36 -12.05
CA TRP A 86 -10.00 13.54 -11.54
C TRP A 86 -11.11 13.91 -12.53
N ARG A 87 -12.36 13.60 -12.18
CA ARG A 87 -13.51 13.87 -13.04
C ARG A 87 -14.72 14.33 -12.22
N PRO A 88 -15.53 15.25 -12.73
CA PRO A 88 -16.87 15.52 -12.21
C PRO A 88 -17.69 14.23 -12.17
N ILE A 89 -18.58 14.08 -11.19
CA ILE A 89 -19.35 12.85 -10.97
C ILE A 89 -20.19 12.44 -12.20
N ASP A 90 -20.70 13.41 -12.96
CA ASP A 90 -21.49 13.18 -14.19
C ASP A 90 -20.65 12.76 -15.41
N LYS A 91 -19.31 12.66 -15.26
CA LYS A 91 -18.37 12.23 -16.30
C LYS A 91 -17.75 10.86 -16.04
N TYR A 92 -18.04 10.24 -14.90
CA TYR A 92 -17.63 8.87 -14.64
C TYR A 92 -18.61 7.88 -15.26
N ALA A 93 -18.09 6.87 -15.98
CA ALA A 93 -18.86 5.67 -16.22
C ALA A 93 -18.94 4.80 -14.97
N VAL A 94 -20.01 4.03 -14.84
CA VAL A 94 -20.14 3.08 -13.72
C VAL A 94 -19.04 2.01 -13.78
N GLU A 95 -18.63 1.65 -14.96
CA GLU A 95 -17.55 0.70 -15.26
C GLU A 95 -16.21 1.20 -14.72
N ASP A 96 -15.86 2.48 -14.91
CA ASP A 96 -14.64 3.08 -14.36
C ASP A 96 -14.60 2.92 -12.81
N TYR A 97 -15.76 3.06 -12.17
CA TYR A 97 -15.88 2.86 -10.74
C TYR A 97 -15.75 1.38 -10.32
N ARG A 98 -16.33 0.47 -11.11
CA ARG A 98 -16.19 -0.98 -10.89
C ARG A 98 -14.74 -1.40 -10.97
N ASP A 99 -14.00 -0.94 -11.97
CA ASP A 99 -12.58 -1.23 -12.15
C ASP A 99 -11.74 -0.68 -10.99
N THR A 100 -12.08 0.53 -10.52
CA THR A 100 -11.45 1.12 -9.34
C THR A 100 -11.71 0.30 -8.07
N VAL A 101 -12.94 -0.15 -7.85
CA VAL A 101 -13.30 -1.02 -6.71
C VAL A 101 -12.64 -2.38 -6.84
N GLU A 102 -12.61 -2.96 -8.03
CA GLU A 102 -11.92 -4.22 -8.30
C GLU A 102 -10.45 -4.13 -7.90
N ALA A 103 -9.75 -3.11 -8.39
CA ALA A 103 -8.33 -2.95 -8.14
C ALA A 103 -7.99 -2.61 -6.67
N LEU A 104 -8.79 -1.75 -6.01
CA LEU A 104 -8.44 -1.19 -4.70
C LEU A 104 -9.18 -1.83 -3.52
N HIS A 105 -10.13 -2.72 -3.76
CA HIS A 105 -10.92 -3.33 -2.71
C HIS A 105 -11.09 -4.84 -2.89
N ILE A 106 -11.45 -5.32 -4.09
CA ILE A 106 -11.68 -6.74 -4.34
C ILE A 106 -10.36 -7.52 -4.40
N LYS A 107 -9.39 -7.06 -5.17
CA LYS A 107 -8.06 -7.71 -5.24
C LYS A 107 -7.36 -7.79 -3.88
N PRO A 108 -7.29 -6.73 -3.05
CA PRO A 108 -6.79 -6.82 -1.67
C PRO A 108 -7.50 -7.88 -0.83
N PHE A 109 -8.83 -7.94 -0.92
CA PHE A 109 -9.60 -8.99 -0.25
C PHE A 109 -9.21 -10.39 -0.74
N ALA A 110 -9.08 -10.58 -2.05
CA ALA A 110 -8.71 -11.87 -2.64
C ALA A 110 -7.31 -12.35 -2.21
N LEU A 111 -6.35 -11.43 -2.08
CA LEU A 111 -5.00 -11.73 -1.55
C LEU A 111 -5.07 -12.24 -0.11
N VAL A 112 -5.81 -11.54 0.75
CA VAL A 112 -5.98 -11.98 2.15
C VAL A 112 -6.72 -13.31 2.22
N ASN A 113 -7.78 -13.48 1.44
CA ASN A 113 -8.55 -14.73 1.38
C ASN A 113 -7.65 -15.92 1.01
N ALA A 114 -6.78 -15.77 0.02
CA ALA A 114 -5.82 -16.80 -0.38
C ALA A 114 -4.78 -17.12 0.72
N ALA A 115 -4.28 -16.11 1.44
CA ALA A 115 -3.28 -16.29 2.48
C ALA A 115 -3.85 -16.78 3.82
N ALA A 116 -5.11 -16.42 4.14
CA ALA A 116 -5.72 -16.62 5.45
C ALA A 116 -5.70 -18.07 5.93
N SER A 117 -5.98 -19.03 5.06
CA SER A 117 -6.03 -20.45 5.45
C SER A 117 -4.71 -20.96 6.04
N GLN A 118 -3.59 -20.61 5.44
CA GLN A 118 -2.27 -21.02 5.95
C GLN A 118 -1.88 -20.26 7.22
N MET A 119 -2.20 -18.95 7.29
CA MET A 119 -1.95 -18.14 8.47
C MET A 119 -2.79 -18.62 9.68
N ASN A 120 -4.08 -18.91 9.47
CA ASN A 120 -4.99 -19.42 10.51
C ASN A 120 -4.49 -20.75 11.10
N LYS A 121 -4.04 -21.69 10.25
CA LYS A 121 -3.49 -22.98 10.70
C LYS A 121 -2.25 -22.81 11.57
N ARG A 122 -1.39 -21.85 11.25
CA ARG A 122 -0.15 -21.56 11.99
C ARG A 122 -0.39 -20.64 13.20
N LYS A 123 -1.54 -19.96 13.25
CA LYS A 123 -1.86 -18.90 14.22
C LYS A 123 -0.79 -17.81 14.24
N SER A 124 -0.34 -17.44 13.08
CA SER A 124 0.76 -16.48 12.89
C SER A 124 0.69 -15.84 11.51
N GLY A 125 0.86 -14.54 11.45
CA GLY A 125 0.92 -13.74 10.23
C GLY A 125 0.69 -12.26 10.53
N HIS A 126 1.06 -11.40 9.61
CA HIS A 126 0.80 -9.96 9.65
C HIS A 126 0.25 -9.52 8.30
N ILE A 127 -0.82 -8.75 8.30
CA ILE A 127 -1.44 -8.24 7.08
C ILE A 127 -1.44 -6.72 7.13
N ILE A 128 -0.87 -6.08 6.09
CA ILE A 128 -0.71 -4.63 6.01
C ILE A 128 -1.27 -4.16 4.67
N PHE A 129 -2.33 -3.35 4.72
CA PHE A 129 -2.88 -2.70 3.53
C PHE A 129 -2.26 -1.32 3.36
N ILE A 130 -1.74 -1.01 2.17
CA ILE A 130 -1.36 0.35 1.81
C ILE A 130 -2.58 1.00 1.13
N THR A 131 -3.25 1.87 1.85
CA THR A 131 -4.48 2.53 1.40
C THR A 131 -4.23 3.97 0.95
N SER A 132 -4.94 4.95 1.47
CA SER A 132 -4.72 6.37 1.19
C SER A 132 -5.36 7.24 2.26
N ALA A 133 -4.80 8.42 2.51
CA ALA A 133 -5.44 9.46 3.33
C ALA A 133 -6.48 10.28 2.56
N ALA A 134 -6.64 10.09 1.24
CA ALA A 134 -7.62 10.81 0.43
C ALA A 134 -9.07 10.77 0.96
N PRO A 135 -9.57 9.66 1.55
CA PRO A 135 -10.91 9.63 2.13
C PRO A 135 -11.13 10.60 3.30
N PHE A 136 -10.07 10.95 3.99
CA PHE A 136 -10.13 11.74 5.23
C PHE A 136 -9.92 13.25 5.02
N GLY A 137 -9.48 13.64 3.84
CA GLY A 137 -9.41 15.01 3.37
C GLY A 137 -9.89 15.03 1.92
N PRO A 138 -11.20 14.81 1.67
CA PRO A 138 -11.71 14.52 0.34
C PRO A 138 -11.45 15.68 -0.61
N TRP A 139 -10.88 15.35 -1.76
CA TRP A 139 -10.69 16.27 -2.85
C TRP A 139 -11.88 16.23 -3.80
N LYS A 140 -12.21 17.39 -4.34
CA LYS A 140 -13.21 17.50 -5.41
C LYS A 140 -12.82 16.59 -6.58
N GLU A 141 -13.80 15.95 -7.20
CA GLU A 141 -13.61 15.12 -8.41
C GLU A 141 -12.81 13.83 -8.21
N LEU A 142 -12.70 13.35 -6.97
CA LEU A 142 -11.98 12.11 -6.62
C LEU A 142 -12.87 11.09 -5.87
N SER A 143 -14.16 11.10 -6.14
CA SER A 143 -15.16 10.31 -5.38
C SER A 143 -14.96 8.80 -5.52
N THR A 144 -14.67 8.29 -6.71
CA THR A 144 -14.48 6.86 -6.99
C THR A 144 -13.28 6.30 -6.26
N TYR A 145 -12.13 6.94 -6.40
CA TYR A 145 -10.90 6.56 -5.71
C TYR A 145 -11.04 6.66 -4.18
N SER A 146 -11.55 7.79 -3.68
CA SER A 146 -11.67 8.02 -2.24
C SER A 146 -12.58 6.98 -1.57
N SER A 147 -13.73 6.65 -2.20
CA SER A 147 -14.65 5.65 -1.65
C SER A 147 -14.06 4.23 -1.67
N ALA A 148 -13.35 3.83 -2.73
CA ALA A 148 -12.69 2.54 -2.79
C ALA A 148 -11.57 2.41 -1.72
N ARG A 149 -10.76 3.47 -1.53
CA ARG A 149 -9.71 3.50 -0.48
C ARG A 149 -10.29 3.53 0.93
N ALA A 150 -11.44 4.20 1.14
CA ALA A 150 -12.15 4.11 2.41
C ALA A 150 -12.63 2.68 2.69
N GLY A 151 -13.18 2.01 1.67
CA GLY A 151 -13.57 0.60 1.73
C GLY A 151 -12.41 -0.32 2.12
N ALA A 152 -11.24 -0.16 1.49
CA ALA A 152 -10.04 -0.94 1.84
C ALA A 152 -9.57 -0.71 3.29
N SER A 153 -9.64 0.53 3.78
CA SER A 153 -9.32 0.83 5.18
C SER A 153 -10.33 0.20 6.15
N ALA A 154 -11.62 0.22 5.81
CA ALA A 154 -12.67 -0.44 6.59
C ALA A 154 -12.53 -1.97 6.57
N LEU A 155 -12.14 -2.54 5.42
CA LEU A 155 -11.86 -3.97 5.28
C LEU A 155 -10.75 -4.41 6.24
N ALA A 156 -9.64 -3.69 6.31
CA ALA A 156 -8.55 -3.98 7.25
C ALA A 156 -9.04 -4.01 8.71
N ASN A 157 -9.90 -3.06 9.09
CA ASN A 157 -10.49 -3.03 10.43
C ASN A 157 -11.43 -4.25 10.66
N ALA A 158 -12.28 -4.62 9.70
CA ALA A 158 -13.16 -5.78 9.83
C ALA A 158 -12.33 -7.08 9.95
N LEU A 159 -11.36 -7.29 9.06
CA LEU A 159 -10.49 -8.47 9.08
C LEU A 159 -9.70 -8.60 10.38
N SER A 160 -9.34 -7.50 11.03
CA SER A 160 -8.67 -7.54 12.34
C SER A 160 -9.51 -8.19 13.43
N LYS A 161 -10.84 -8.15 13.30
CA LYS A 161 -11.77 -8.82 14.24
C LYS A 161 -11.89 -10.31 13.96
N GLU A 162 -11.90 -10.67 12.66
CA GLU A 162 -12.02 -12.05 12.22
C GLU A 162 -10.72 -12.84 12.44
N LEU A 163 -9.58 -12.22 12.15
CA LEU A 163 -8.27 -12.88 12.19
C LEU A 163 -7.56 -12.77 13.55
N GLY A 164 -8.05 -11.90 14.42
CA GLY A 164 -7.46 -11.68 15.75
C GLY A 164 -7.52 -12.95 16.64
N GLU A 165 -8.54 -13.79 16.53
CA GLU A 165 -8.61 -15.08 17.24
C GLU A 165 -7.52 -16.09 16.81
N TYR A 166 -6.94 -15.87 15.61
CA TYR A 166 -5.81 -16.64 15.09
C TYR A 166 -4.46 -15.97 15.32
N ASN A 167 -4.41 -14.91 16.13
CA ASN A 167 -3.19 -14.14 16.38
C ASN A 167 -2.57 -13.56 15.08
N ILE A 168 -3.42 -13.04 14.21
CA ILE A 168 -3.03 -12.41 12.94
C ILE A 168 -3.46 -10.94 12.99
N PRO A 169 -2.56 -10.03 13.36
CA PRO A 169 -2.85 -8.60 13.31
C PRO A 169 -2.99 -8.10 11.88
N VAL A 170 -3.96 -7.18 11.68
CA VAL A 170 -4.26 -6.54 10.40
C VAL A 170 -4.22 -5.04 10.58
N PHE A 171 -3.49 -4.36 9.69
CA PHE A 171 -3.28 -2.92 9.75
C PHE A 171 -3.58 -2.28 8.39
N ALA A 172 -3.88 -1.00 8.41
CA ALA A 172 -3.87 -0.17 7.21
C ALA A 172 -2.91 1.01 7.41
N ILE A 173 -2.13 1.32 6.38
CA ILE A 173 -1.37 2.57 6.30
C ILE A 173 -2.05 3.43 5.24
N ALA A 174 -2.36 4.67 5.59
CA ALA A 174 -3.01 5.64 4.73
C ALA A 174 -2.04 6.78 4.39
N PRO A 175 -1.19 6.60 3.36
CA PRO A 175 -0.24 7.62 2.96
C PRO A 175 -0.90 8.78 2.24
N ASN A 176 -0.24 9.94 2.27
CA ASN A 176 -0.54 11.07 1.40
C ASN A 176 0.77 11.79 1.03
N TYR A 177 0.84 12.29 -0.20
CA TYR A 177 1.99 13.07 -0.67
C TYR A 177 3.35 12.39 -0.45
N LEU A 178 3.46 11.13 -0.82
CA LEU A 178 4.76 10.45 -0.83
C LEU A 178 5.58 10.88 -2.05
N HIS A 179 6.83 11.19 -1.82
CA HIS A 179 7.83 11.32 -2.88
C HIS A 179 8.26 9.94 -3.35
N SER A 180 8.39 9.76 -4.65
CA SER A 180 8.91 8.53 -5.25
C SER A 180 10.36 8.22 -4.85
N GLY A 181 11.08 9.21 -4.31
CA GLY A 181 12.50 9.10 -4.02
C GLY A 181 13.32 8.92 -5.29
N ASP A 182 14.41 8.17 -5.17
CA ASP A 182 15.28 7.79 -6.30
C ASP A 182 14.75 6.54 -7.02
N SER A 183 13.45 6.22 -6.88
CA SER A 183 12.86 5.08 -7.56
C SER A 183 12.93 5.26 -9.07
N PRO A 184 13.60 4.35 -9.81
CA PRO A 184 13.56 4.38 -11.27
C PRO A 184 12.16 4.09 -11.82
N TYR A 185 11.24 3.60 -10.98
CA TYR A 185 9.88 3.23 -11.32
C TYR A 185 8.85 4.29 -10.97
N TYR A 186 9.28 5.50 -10.70
CA TYR A 186 8.35 6.61 -10.51
C TYR A 186 7.44 6.75 -11.73
N TYR A 187 6.14 6.98 -11.48
CA TYR A 187 5.15 7.21 -12.53
C TYR A 187 5.66 8.24 -13.55
N PRO A 188 6.23 7.82 -14.69
CA PRO A 188 6.60 8.75 -15.75
C PRO A 188 5.39 9.49 -16.31
N SER A 189 4.19 8.93 -16.08
CA SER A 189 2.90 9.49 -16.45
C SER A 189 2.41 10.64 -15.56
N GLU A 190 3.07 10.90 -14.41
CA GLU A 190 2.64 11.93 -13.48
C GLU A 190 3.76 12.91 -13.08
N PRO A 191 4.45 13.54 -14.06
CA PRO A 191 5.56 14.46 -13.78
C PRO A 191 5.14 15.67 -12.94
N TRP A 192 3.83 15.97 -12.90
CA TRP A 192 3.28 17.05 -12.08
C TRP A 192 3.47 16.81 -10.57
N LYS A 193 3.60 15.57 -10.10
CA LYS A 193 3.81 15.25 -8.67
C LYS A 193 5.16 15.74 -8.12
N THR A 194 6.11 16.03 -8.99
CA THR A 194 7.40 16.65 -8.63
C THR A 194 7.51 18.10 -9.07
N SER A 195 6.45 18.65 -9.64
CA SER A 195 6.47 20.05 -10.05
C SER A 195 6.65 20.99 -8.84
N PRO A 196 7.31 22.16 -9.03
CA PRO A 196 7.43 23.15 -7.97
C PRO A 196 6.09 23.58 -7.38
N GLU A 197 5.05 23.65 -8.23
CA GLU A 197 3.69 24.00 -7.83
C GLU A 197 3.07 22.95 -6.90
N HIS A 198 3.26 21.66 -7.23
CA HIS A 198 2.78 20.56 -6.38
C HIS A 198 3.53 20.56 -5.03
N VAL A 199 4.84 20.67 -5.05
CA VAL A 199 5.64 20.75 -3.80
C VAL A 199 5.23 21.96 -2.96
N ALA A 200 4.97 23.12 -3.58
CA ALA A 200 4.49 24.32 -2.89
C ALA A 200 3.09 24.10 -2.30
N HIS A 201 2.21 23.39 -3.01
CA HIS A 201 0.90 23.01 -2.47
C HIS A 201 1.06 22.09 -1.24
N VAL A 202 1.86 21.03 -1.34
CA VAL A 202 2.09 20.11 -0.22
C VAL A 202 2.59 20.82 1.02
N ARG A 203 3.50 21.79 0.86
CA ARG A 203 4.00 22.61 1.98
C ARG A 203 2.90 23.41 2.70
N LYS A 204 1.83 23.78 2.00
CA LYS A 204 0.69 24.51 2.60
C LYS A 204 -0.28 23.59 3.34
N VAL A 205 -0.45 22.37 2.84
CA VAL A 205 -1.49 21.45 3.34
C VAL A 205 -0.99 20.39 4.30
N THR A 206 0.32 20.27 4.51
CA THR A 206 0.93 19.37 5.49
C THR A 206 1.63 20.14 6.61
N ALA A 207 1.48 19.69 7.85
CA ALA A 207 2.14 20.31 9.00
C ALA A 207 3.67 20.22 8.92
N LEU A 208 4.21 19.13 8.36
CA LEU A 208 5.66 18.96 8.18
C LEU A 208 6.21 19.72 6.96
N GLN A 209 5.34 20.35 6.16
CA GLN A 209 5.70 21.18 5.01
C GLN A 209 6.65 20.51 3.99
N ARG A 210 6.55 19.21 3.87
CA ARG A 210 7.32 18.39 2.92
C ARG A 210 6.56 17.15 2.49
N LEU A 211 7.01 16.54 1.42
CA LEU A 211 6.59 15.21 1.02
C LEU A 211 7.12 14.16 2.02
N GLY A 212 6.37 13.09 2.23
CA GLY A 212 6.85 11.88 2.85
C GLY A 212 7.77 11.10 1.89
N THR A 213 8.46 10.09 2.41
CA THR A 213 9.43 9.29 1.62
C THR A 213 9.04 7.82 1.60
N GLN A 214 9.51 7.09 0.58
CA GLN A 214 9.40 5.63 0.49
C GLN A 214 10.04 4.94 1.71
N LYS A 215 11.15 5.52 2.20
CA LYS A 215 11.82 5.02 3.41
C LYS A 215 10.91 5.12 4.63
N GLU A 216 10.25 6.25 4.85
CA GLU A 216 9.34 6.44 6.00
C GLU A 216 8.16 5.47 5.93
N LEU A 217 7.61 5.20 4.74
CA LEU A 217 6.59 4.18 4.57
C LEU A 217 7.12 2.79 4.92
N GLY A 218 8.26 2.41 4.36
CA GLY A 218 8.87 1.11 4.61
C GLY A 218 9.25 0.89 6.07
N GLU A 219 9.70 1.92 6.80
CA GLU A 219 9.94 1.85 8.24
C GLU A 219 8.66 1.52 9.03
N LEU A 220 7.54 2.16 8.67
CA LEU A 220 6.26 1.85 9.30
C LEU A 220 5.78 0.45 8.97
N VAL A 221 5.92 0.00 7.72
CA VAL A 221 5.62 -1.39 7.32
C VAL A 221 6.46 -2.37 8.13
N THR A 222 7.76 -2.15 8.23
CA THR A 222 8.68 -3.01 8.98
C THR A 222 8.33 -3.05 10.48
N PHE A 223 7.99 -1.91 11.08
CA PHE A 223 7.53 -1.86 12.46
C PHE A 223 6.27 -2.69 12.67
N LEU A 224 5.26 -2.54 11.80
CA LEU A 224 4.00 -3.28 11.90
C LEU A 224 4.17 -4.79 11.61
N ALA A 225 5.16 -5.16 10.80
CA ALA A 225 5.49 -6.57 10.50
C ALA A 225 6.34 -7.24 11.59
N SER A 226 6.92 -6.48 12.51
CA SER A 226 7.88 -6.99 13.50
C SER A 226 7.28 -7.78 14.66
N GLY A 227 5.96 -7.69 14.87
CA GLY A 227 5.30 -8.24 16.06
C GLY A 227 5.54 -7.42 17.35
N SER A 228 6.27 -6.30 17.27
CA SER A 228 6.61 -5.51 18.46
C SER A 228 5.40 -4.82 19.11
N CYS A 229 4.30 -4.64 18.35
CA CYS A 229 3.10 -3.96 18.85
C CYS A 229 1.81 -4.44 18.18
N ASP A 230 1.53 -5.74 18.23
CA ASP A 230 0.36 -6.37 17.59
C ASP A 230 -0.97 -5.86 18.17
N TYR A 231 -0.95 -5.32 19.38
CA TYR A 231 -2.12 -4.72 20.01
C TYR A 231 -2.69 -3.50 19.26
N LEU A 232 -1.94 -2.96 18.29
CA LEU A 232 -2.40 -1.92 17.36
C LEU A 232 -3.29 -2.47 16.22
N THR A 233 -3.60 -3.78 16.21
CA THR A 233 -4.43 -4.38 15.15
C THR A 233 -5.74 -3.62 14.91
N GLY A 234 -6.16 -3.52 13.66
CA GLY A 234 -7.35 -2.80 13.24
C GLY A 234 -7.18 -1.29 13.06
N GLN A 235 -6.01 -0.73 13.33
CA GLN A 235 -5.77 0.70 13.17
C GLN A 235 -5.46 1.09 11.72
N VAL A 236 -5.85 2.32 11.39
CA VAL A 236 -5.46 3.01 10.15
C VAL A 236 -4.45 4.09 10.51
N PHE A 237 -3.21 3.88 10.11
CA PHE A 237 -2.11 4.81 10.38
C PHE A 237 -2.00 5.83 9.26
N TRP A 238 -2.22 7.09 9.56
CA TRP A 238 -2.05 8.17 8.60
C TRP A 238 -0.57 8.53 8.46
N LEU A 239 0.04 8.16 7.35
CA LEU A 239 1.37 8.59 6.97
C LEU A 239 1.26 9.81 6.05
N ALA A 240 0.89 10.95 6.61
CA ALA A 240 0.40 12.08 5.84
C ALA A 240 1.02 13.44 6.25
N GLY A 241 2.07 13.45 7.07
CA GLY A 241 2.77 14.68 7.46
C GLY A 241 1.90 15.70 8.20
N GLY A 242 0.85 15.24 8.90
CA GLY A 242 -0.13 16.11 9.57
C GLY A 242 -1.17 16.72 8.62
N PHE A 243 -1.42 16.09 7.46
CA PHE A 243 -2.51 16.47 6.53
C PHE A 243 -3.89 16.11 7.11
N PRO A 244 -4.98 16.89 6.82
CA PRO A 244 -4.93 18.23 6.26
C PRO A 244 -4.61 19.29 7.34
N VAL A 245 -3.79 20.28 6.99
CA VAL A 245 -3.66 21.47 7.84
C VAL A 245 -4.91 22.33 7.65
N ILE A 246 -5.64 22.54 8.73
CA ILE A 246 -6.78 23.46 8.76
C ILE A 246 -6.23 24.84 9.11
N GLU A 247 -6.42 25.81 8.24
CA GLU A 247 -6.05 27.19 8.51
C GLU A 247 -6.80 27.73 9.74
N ARG A 248 -6.16 28.62 10.47
CA ARG A 248 -6.79 29.31 11.59
C ARG A 248 -8.09 30.00 11.12
N TRP A 249 -9.09 29.94 11.96
CA TRP A 249 -10.32 30.67 11.71
C TRP A 249 -10.01 32.18 11.59
N PRO A 250 -10.48 32.86 10.52
CA PRO A 250 -10.27 34.30 10.38
C PRO A 250 -10.74 35.09 11.62
N GLY A 251 -9.86 35.89 12.20
CA GLY A 251 -10.18 36.68 13.40
C GLY A 251 -9.87 36.04 14.75
N MET A 252 -9.28 34.84 14.78
CA MET A 252 -8.71 34.31 16.04
C MET A 252 -7.49 35.15 16.47
N PRO A 253 -7.33 35.47 17.77
CA PRO A 253 -6.14 36.15 18.28
C PRO A 253 -4.88 35.28 18.07
N GLU A 254 -3.73 35.93 17.86
CA GLU A 254 -2.44 35.30 17.71
C GLU A 254 -2.00 34.46 18.92
#